data_f32d5c40ad9e3d00ae0e4dafb4d6260c
#
_entry.id   f32d5c40ad9e3d00ae0e4dafb4d6260c
#
_cell.length_a   1.000
_cell.length_b   1.000
_cell.length_c   1.000
_cell.angle_alpha   90.00
_cell.angle_beta   90.00
_cell.angle_gamma   90.00
#
_symmetry.space_group_name_H-M   'P 1'
#
loop_
_entity.id
_entity.type
_entity.pdbx_description
1 polymer ?
#
loop_
_entity_poly.entity_id
_entity_poly.type
_entity_poly.pdbx_seq_one_letter_code
_entity_poly.pdbx_strand_id
1 'polypeptide(L)'
;MHVLSVSSLKGGVGKTTVTLGLASAAFAKGLRTLVVDLDPQADVSTGMDIDVTGRLNIADVLASPKEKVVRAAIAPSGWTRGRPGKIDVLIGSPSAINFDGPHPSIREIWKLEEALANVESDYDLVLIDCAPSLNALTRTAWAASDRVTVVTEPGLFSVAAADRALRAIEEIRRGLSPRLQPLGIIVNRVRIQSLEHQFRIKELRDMFGPLVLSPQLPERTSLQQAQGAAKPLHVWPGESA
;
A
#
# COMPACT_ATOMS: atom_id res chain seq x y z
N MET A 1 -5.06 14.78 7.28
CA MET A 1 -4.91 13.50 6.54
C MET A 1 -3.45 13.04 6.59
N HIS A 2 -3.20 11.76 6.88
CA HIS A 2 -1.85 11.16 6.79
C HIS A 2 -1.80 10.18 5.63
N VAL A 3 -0.72 10.21 4.84
CA VAL A 3 -0.57 9.37 3.65
C VAL A 3 0.59 8.38 3.85
N LEU A 4 0.30 7.08 3.78
CA LEU A 4 1.25 5.99 3.91
C LEU A 4 1.27 5.13 2.63
N SER A 5 2.40 5.09 1.95
CA SER A 5 2.65 4.12 0.88
C SER A 5 3.11 2.78 1.45
N VAL A 6 2.51 1.71 0.95
CA VAL A 6 2.96 0.32 1.16
C VAL A 6 3.64 -0.13 -0.11
N SER A 7 4.94 -0.41 -0.05
CA SER A 7 5.78 -0.62 -1.23
C SER A 7 6.65 -1.87 -1.12
N SER A 8 7.08 -2.39 -2.23
CA SER A 8 8.10 -3.45 -2.31
C SER A 8 8.78 -3.42 -3.67
N LEU A 9 10.05 -3.82 -3.73
CA LEU A 9 10.80 -3.95 -5.00
C LEU A 9 10.81 -5.39 -5.51
N LYS A 10 9.99 -6.26 -4.95
CA LYS A 10 9.83 -7.65 -5.36
C LYS A 10 8.35 -7.98 -5.40
N GLY A 11 7.90 -8.58 -6.51
CA GLY A 11 6.53 -9.09 -6.61
C GLY A 11 6.28 -10.26 -5.65
N GLY A 12 5.04 -10.43 -5.22
CA GLY A 12 4.61 -11.60 -4.47
C GLY A 12 4.94 -11.62 -2.98
N VAL A 13 5.60 -10.60 -2.41
CA VAL A 13 5.96 -10.56 -0.97
C VAL A 13 4.77 -10.26 -0.03
N GLY A 14 3.57 -10.10 -0.57
CA GLY A 14 2.35 -9.82 0.21
C GLY A 14 2.12 -8.35 0.53
N LYS A 15 2.58 -7.44 -0.31
CA LYS A 15 2.34 -5.99 -0.21
C LYS A 15 0.84 -5.69 -0.05
N THR A 16 -0.01 -6.12 -0.99
CA THR A 16 -1.46 -5.96 -0.94
C THR A 16 -2.08 -6.57 0.32
N THR A 17 -1.59 -7.74 0.77
CA THR A 17 -2.03 -8.35 2.04
C THR A 17 -1.74 -7.43 3.23
N VAL A 18 -0.57 -6.80 3.26
CA VAL A 18 -0.21 -5.83 4.31
C VAL A 18 -1.09 -4.58 4.21
N THR A 19 -1.31 -4.06 3.01
CA THR A 19 -2.22 -2.92 2.77
C THR A 19 -3.62 -3.19 3.29
N LEU A 20 -4.21 -4.35 2.94
CA LEU A 20 -5.53 -4.77 3.42
C LEU A 20 -5.56 -4.99 4.94
N GLY A 21 -4.48 -5.54 5.52
CA GLY A 21 -4.32 -5.69 6.97
C GLY A 21 -4.32 -4.34 7.70
N LEU A 22 -3.57 -3.36 7.20
CA LEU A 22 -3.53 -1.99 7.73
C LEU A 22 -4.90 -1.30 7.57
N ALA A 23 -5.55 -1.45 6.41
CA ALA A 23 -6.89 -0.94 6.15
C ALA A 23 -7.92 -1.52 7.13
N SER A 24 -7.85 -2.84 7.38
CA SER A 24 -8.68 -3.52 8.36
C SER A 24 -8.45 -3.00 9.79
N ALA A 25 -7.20 -2.78 10.18
CA ALA A 25 -6.86 -2.23 11.50
C ALA A 25 -7.32 -0.77 11.66
N ALA A 26 -7.18 0.05 10.62
CA ALA A 26 -7.66 1.43 10.60
C ALA A 26 -9.20 1.49 10.71
N PHE A 27 -9.91 0.63 9.98
CA PHE A 27 -11.36 0.50 10.05
C PHE A 27 -11.83 0.07 11.44
N ALA A 28 -11.15 -0.91 12.07
CA ALA A 28 -11.44 -1.34 13.44
C ALA A 28 -11.25 -0.21 14.48
N LYS A 29 -10.36 0.74 14.19
CA LYS A 29 -10.12 1.94 15.03
C LYS A 29 -11.05 3.11 14.71
N GLY A 30 -11.97 2.97 13.76
CA GLY A 30 -12.91 4.02 13.37
C GLY A 30 -12.28 5.18 12.57
N LEU A 31 -11.07 5.01 12.02
CA LEU A 31 -10.44 6.02 11.17
C LEU A 31 -11.12 6.08 9.80
N ARG A 32 -11.44 7.30 9.37
CA ARG A 32 -11.92 7.55 8.00
C ARG A 32 -10.75 7.27 7.05
N THR A 33 -10.82 6.17 6.31
CA THR A 33 -9.68 5.68 5.54
C THR A 33 -9.98 5.61 4.06
N LEU A 34 -9.06 6.10 3.23
CA LEU A 34 -9.03 5.87 1.79
C LEU A 34 -7.92 4.89 1.47
N VAL A 35 -8.22 3.85 0.71
CA VAL A 35 -7.20 2.96 0.14
C VAL A 35 -7.07 3.26 -1.34
N VAL A 36 -5.87 3.63 -1.78
CA VAL A 36 -5.55 3.89 -3.19
C VAL A 36 -4.96 2.63 -3.80
N ASP A 37 -5.64 2.06 -4.76
CA ASP A 37 -5.19 0.89 -5.50
C ASP A 37 -4.39 1.35 -6.73
N LEU A 38 -3.08 1.51 -6.56
CA LEU A 38 -2.19 2.03 -7.60
C LEU A 38 -1.44 0.93 -8.37
N ASP A 39 -1.53 -0.33 -7.89
CA ASP A 39 -0.97 -1.46 -8.60
C ASP A 39 -1.84 -1.81 -9.83
N PRO A 40 -1.29 -1.93 -11.05
CA PRO A 40 -2.07 -2.35 -12.23
C PRO A 40 -2.75 -3.72 -12.09
N GLN A 41 -2.39 -4.54 -11.11
CA GLN A 41 -3.11 -5.79 -10.82
C GLN A 41 -4.50 -5.54 -10.21
N ALA A 42 -4.74 -4.38 -9.59
CA ALA A 42 -6.02 -3.98 -9.00
C ALA A 42 -6.57 -4.96 -7.93
N ASP A 43 -5.66 -5.60 -7.19
CA ASP A 43 -6.00 -6.63 -6.19
C ASP A 43 -6.70 -6.04 -4.94
N VAL A 44 -6.42 -4.78 -4.58
CA VAL A 44 -7.09 -4.10 -3.46
C VAL A 44 -8.57 -3.93 -3.75
N SER A 45 -8.92 -3.48 -4.95
CA SER A 45 -10.31 -3.26 -5.36
C SER A 45 -11.12 -4.55 -5.26
N THR A 46 -10.53 -5.68 -5.64
CA THR A 46 -11.12 -7.01 -5.49
C THR A 46 -11.22 -7.41 -4.00
N GLY A 47 -10.14 -7.28 -3.24
CA GLY A 47 -10.07 -7.69 -1.83
C GLY A 47 -10.96 -6.86 -0.89
N MET A 48 -11.39 -5.67 -1.32
CA MET A 48 -12.29 -4.80 -0.57
C MET A 48 -13.75 -4.81 -1.09
N ASP A 49 -14.08 -5.76 -1.98
CA ASP A 49 -15.43 -6.00 -2.52
C ASP A 49 -16.02 -4.74 -3.17
N ILE A 50 -15.28 -4.15 -4.11
CA ILE A 50 -15.70 -2.96 -4.85
C ILE A 50 -16.43 -3.35 -6.12
N ASP A 51 -17.61 -2.75 -6.35
CA ASP A 51 -18.24 -2.78 -7.65
C ASP A 51 -17.59 -1.73 -8.56
N VAL A 52 -16.81 -2.20 -9.52
CA VAL A 52 -16.04 -1.36 -10.46
C VAL A 52 -16.82 -1.05 -11.75
N THR A 53 -18.03 -1.60 -11.92
CA THR A 53 -18.79 -1.53 -13.18
C THR A 53 -19.15 -0.08 -13.54
N GLY A 54 -18.68 0.39 -14.68
CA GLY A 54 -19.00 1.71 -15.21
C GLY A 54 -18.44 2.90 -14.40
N ARG A 55 -17.49 2.65 -13.49
CA ARG A 55 -16.86 3.69 -12.65
C ARG A 55 -15.57 4.20 -13.25
N LEU A 56 -15.25 5.45 -12.95
CA LEU A 56 -13.89 5.97 -13.12
C LEU A 56 -12.93 5.28 -12.16
N ASN A 57 -11.64 5.33 -12.46
CA ASN A 57 -10.61 4.60 -11.74
C ASN A 57 -9.30 5.40 -11.67
N ILE A 58 -8.25 4.82 -11.12
CA ILE A 58 -6.95 5.48 -10.92
C ILE A 58 -6.33 5.98 -12.23
N ALA A 59 -6.53 5.29 -13.36
CA ALA A 59 -6.00 5.75 -14.64
C ALA A 59 -6.68 7.05 -15.11
N ASP A 60 -7.99 7.21 -14.89
CA ASP A 60 -8.72 8.44 -15.17
C ASP A 60 -8.22 9.59 -14.29
N VAL A 61 -7.95 9.30 -12.99
CA VAL A 61 -7.40 10.28 -12.04
C VAL A 61 -5.99 10.71 -12.44
N LEU A 62 -5.12 9.77 -12.82
CA LEU A 62 -3.77 10.09 -13.30
C LEU A 62 -3.79 10.85 -14.64
N ALA A 63 -4.79 10.63 -15.49
CA ALA A 63 -5.02 11.43 -16.69
C ALA A 63 -5.47 12.86 -16.34
N SER A 64 -6.40 13.01 -15.38
CA SER A 64 -6.99 14.29 -15.00
C SER A 64 -7.34 14.33 -13.50
N PRO A 65 -6.49 14.86 -12.63
CA PRO A 65 -6.66 14.86 -11.17
C PRO A 65 -7.67 15.91 -10.66
N LYS A 66 -8.72 16.19 -11.45
CA LYS A 66 -9.75 17.15 -11.08
C LYS A 66 -10.72 16.55 -10.05
N GLU A 67 -11.21 17.36 -9.12
CA GLU A 67 -12.08 16.94 -8.02
C GLU A 67 -13.24 16.03 -8.48
N LYS A 68 -13.95 16.41 -9.54
CA LYS A 68 -15.06 15.62 -10.09
C LYS A 68 -14.62 14.21 -10.52
N VAL A 69 -13.44 14.08 -11.11
CA VAL A 69 -12.89 12.78 -11.56
C VAL A 69 -12.46 11.96 -10.34
N VAL A 70 -11.75 12.58 -9.41
CA VAL A 70 -11.30 11.93 -8.17
C VAL A 70 -12.47 11.36 -7.38
N ARG A 71 -13.50 12.19 -7.12
CA ARG A 71 -14.70 11.75 -6.38
C ARG A 71 -15.47 10.66 -7.11
N ALA A 72 -15.54 10.69 -8.44
CA ALA A 72 -16.21 9.65 -9.24
C ALA A 72 -15.42 8.32 -9.29
N ALA A 73 -14.09 8.37 -9.06
CA ALA A 73 -13.22 7.20 -9.00
C ALA A 73 -13.13 6.56 -7.61
N ILE A 74 -13.73 7.19 -6.58
CA ILE A 74 -13.75 6.66 -5.20
C ILE A 74 -15.10 5.95 -4.99
N ALA A 75 -15.03 4.76 -4.41
CA ALA A 75 -16.20 3.97 -4.04
C ALA A 75 -16.09 3.46 -2.59
N PRO A 76 -17.22 3.35 -1.86
CA PRO A 76 -17.24 2.75 -0.54
C PRO A 76 -16.89 1.26 -0.62
N SER A 77 -16.08 0.79 0.32
CA SER A 77 -15.74 -0.63 0.43
C SER A 77 -16.96 -1.47 0.83
N GLY A 78 -17.06 -2.68 0.27
CA GLY A 78 -18.02 -3.69 0.72
C GLY A 78 -17.85 -4.08 2.19
N TRP A 79 -16.71 -3.79 2.80
CA TRP A 79 -16.45 -4.01 4.23
C TRP A 79 -17.35 -3.18 5.14
N THR A 80 -17.88 -2.05 4.67
CA THR A 80 -18.79 -1.18 5.44
C THR A 80 -20.23 -1.66 5.46
N ARG A 81 -20.60 -2.66 4.64
CA ARG A 81 -21.98 -3.17 4.60
C ARG A 81 -22.41 -3.71 5.96
N GLY A 82 -23.38 -3.02 6.58
CA GLY A 82 -23.89 -3.37 7.91
C GLY A 82 -22.92 -3.08 9.07
N ARG A 83 -21.89 -2.25 8.86
CA ARG A 83 -20.91 -1.85 9.88
C ARG A 83 -20.76 -0.33 9.89
N PRO A 84 -20.62 0.29 11.08
CA PRO A 84 -20.31 1.70 11.19
C PRO A 84 -18.87 1.95 10.75
N GLY A 85 -18.60 3.16 10.25
CA GLY A 85 -17.28 3.61 9.86
C GLY A 85 -17.19 3.96 8.38
N LYS A 86 -16.05 4.54 7.98
CA LYS A 86 -15.78 4.97 6.61
C LYS A 86 -14.47 4.38 6.15
N ILE A 87 -14.56 3.54 5.14
CA ILE A 87 -13.41 3.05 4.38
C ILE A 87 -13.80 2.97 2.91
N ASP A 88 -13.10 3.75 2.11
CA ASP A 88 -13.35 3.88 0.68
C ASP A 88 -12.11 3.43 -0.12
N VAL A 89 -12.29 3.17 -1.40
CA VAL A 89 -11.21 2.79 -2.31
C VAL A 89 -11.21 3.73 -3.51
N LEU A 90 -10.06 4.31 -3.81
CA LEU A 90 -9.76 4.86 -5.13
C LEU A 90 -9.45 3.67 -6.03
N ILE A 91 -10.40 3.39 -6.94
CA ILE A 91 -10.50 2.14 -7.68
C ILE A 91 -9.26 1.91 -8.57
N GLY A 92 -8.65 0.73 -8.44
CA GLY A 92 -7.54 0.28 -9.28
C GLY A 92 -7.96 -0.01 -10.72
N SER A 93 -6.96 -0.04 -11.61
CA SER A 93 -7.20 -0.38 -13.02
C SER A 93 -5.94 -0.93 -13.68
N PRO A 94 -6.05 -1.99 -14.50
CA PRO A 94 -4.94 -2.43 -15.35
C PRO A 94 -4.42 -1.32 -16.28
N SER A 95 -5.27 -0.37 -16.66
CA SER A 95 -4.87 0.78 -17.49
C SER A 95 -3.90 1.74 -16.79
N ALA A 96 -3.71 1.63 -15.47
CA ALA A 96 -2.69 2.38 -14.75
C ALA A 96 -1.27 2.09 -15.29
N ILE A 97 -1.02 0.92 -15.90
CA ILE A 97 0.26 0.58 -16.53
C ILE A 97 0.69 1.61 -17.58
N ASN A 98 -0.23 2.29 -18.23
CA ASN A 98 0.06 3.32 -19.22
C ASN A 98 0.75 4.56 -18.61
N PHE A 99 0.72 4.69 -17.28
CA PHE A 99 1.38 5.75 -16.51
C PHE A 99 2.67 5.28 -15.81
N ASP A 100 3.09 4.01 -15.99
CA ASP A 100 4.27 3.44 -15.34
C ASP A 100 5.55 3.52 -16.18
N GLY A 101 5.77 4.64 -16.86
CA GLY A 101 6.98 4.87 -17.65
C GLY A 101 8.25 4.94 -16.77
N PRO A 102 9.44 4.65 -17.35
CA PRO A 102 10.71 4.66 -16.61
C PRO A 102 11.19 6.09 -16.27
N HIS A 103 10.77 7.10 -17.04
CA HIS A 103 11.20 8.49 -16.92
C HIS A 103 10.01 9.44 -16.86
N PRO A 104 9.27 9.49 -15.74
CA PRO A 104 8.14 10.40 -15.60
C PRO A 104 8.61 11.86 -15.53
N SER A 105 7.84 12.74 -16.11
CA SER A 105 7.99 14.18 -15.89
C SER A 105 7.63 14.56 -14.44
N ILE A 106 8.15 15.69 -13.96
CA ILE A 106 7.79 16.21 -12.63
C ILE A 106 6.27 16.37 -12.50
N ARG A 107 5.59 16.84 -13.53
CA ARG A 107 4.14 17.02 -13.52
C ARG A 107 3.39 15.69 -13.34
N GLU A 108 3.86 14.62 -13.94
CA GLU A 108 3.25 13.29 -13.78
C GLU A 108 3.40 12.77 -12.36
N ILE A 109 4.55 13.00 -11.73
CA ILE A 109 4.84 12.57 -10.36
C ILE A 109 3.87 13.23 -9.35
N TRP A 110 3.48 14.49 -9.56
CA TRP A 110 2.64 15.22 -8.61
C TRP A 110 1.13 15.00 -8.79
N LYS A 111 0.69 14.27 -9.81
CA LYS A 111 -0.74 14.08 -10.10
C LYS A 111 -1.53 13.40 -9.00
N LEU A 112 -0.95 12.42 -8.31
CA LEU A 112 -1.65 11.75 -7.21
C LEU A 112 -1.78 12.67 -6.00
N GLU A 113 -0.77 13.47 -5.68
CA GLU A 113 -0.87 14.45 -4.61
C GLU A 113 -1.93 15.51 -4.91
N GLU A 114 -1.94 16.04 -6.14
CA GLU A 114 -2.99 16.96 -6.61
C GLU A 114 -4.39 16.34 -6.48
N ALA A 115 -4.52 15.05 -6.82
CA ALA A 115 -5.77 14.32 -6.65
C ALA A 115 -6.18 14.18 -5.18
N LEU A 116 -5.26 13.78 -4.30
CA LEU A 116 -5.54 13.58 -2.88
C LEU A 116 -5.86 14.88 -2.14
N ALA A 117 -5.31 16.01 -2.57
CA ALA A 117 -5.64 17.32 -2.03
C ALA A 117 -7.14 17.65 -2.16
N ASN A 118 -7.82 17.18 -3.20
CA ASN A 118 -9.26 17.40 -3.41
C ASN A 118 -10.15 16.68 -2.36
N VAL A 119 -9.61 15.73 -1.60
CA VAL A 119 -10.35 14.90 -0.63
C VAL A 119 -9.70 14.90 0.75
N GLU A 120 -8.77 15.83 1.01
CA GLU A 120 -7.97 15.87 2.24
C GLU A 120 -8.82 15.94 3.51
N SER A 121 -9.91 16.69 3.50
CA SER A 121 -10.84 16.84 4.65
C SER A 121 -11.71 15.60 4.90
N ASP A 122 -11.82 14.69 3.92
CA ASP A 122 -12.73 13.56 3.96
C ASP A 122 -12.17 12.34 4.69
N TYR A 123 -10.83 12.28 4.86
CA TYR A 123 -10.11 11.13 5.40
C TYR A 123 -9.08 11.51 6.46
N ASP A 124 -8.88 10.62 7.42
CA ASP A 124 -7.84 10.72 8.44
C ASP A 124 -6.56 10.04 7.97
N LEU A 125 -6.71 8.92 7.22
CA LEU A 125 -5.64 8.08 6.73
C LEU A 125 -5.84 7.75 5.25
N VAL A 126 -4.76 7.81 4.46
CA VAL A 126 -4.67 7.26 3.10
C VAL A 126 -3.61 6.17 3.08
N LEU A 127 -3.97 4.99 2.58
CA LEU A 127 -3.05 3.89 2.32
C LEU A 127 -2.91 3.72 0.81
N ILE A 128 -1.69 3.72 0.30
CA ILE A 128 -1.42 3.53 -1.14
C ILE A 128 -0.78 2.17 -1.35
N ASP A 129 -1.46 1.26 -2.05
CA ASP A 129 -0.88 0.00 -2.52
C ASP A 129 -0.11 0.25 -3.81
N CYS A 130 1.24 0.19 -3.74
CA CYS A 130 2.11 0.58 -4.84
C CYS A 130 2.35 -0.58 -5.83
N ALA A 131 2.72 -0.29 -7.06
CA ALA A 131 3.28 -1.29 -7.99
C ALA A 131 4.62 -1.85 -7.46
N PRO A 132 5.00 -3.09 -7.82
CA PRO A 132 6.26 -3.73 -7.36
C PRO A 132 7.49 -3.29 -8.19
N SER A 133 7.61 -2.00 -8.50
CA SER A 133 8.67 -1.42 -9.33
C SER A 133 9.13 -0.07 -8.77
N LEU A 134 10.19 0.51 -9.31
CA LEU A 134 10.63 1.89 -9.03
C LEU A 134 10.31 2.84 -10.19
N ASN A 135 9.34 2.51 -11.00
CA ASN A 135 8.90 3.32 -12.13
C ASN A 135 7.99 4.49 -11.69
N ALA A 136 7.31 5.11 -12.64
CA ALA A 136 6.53 6.32 -12.43
C ALA A 136 5.43 6.16 -11.37
N LEU A 137 4.67 5.06 -11.36
CA LEU A 137 3.58 4.87 -10.39
C LEU A 137 4.09 4.87 -8.95
N THR A 138 5.18 4.15 -8.66
CA THR A 138 5.77 4.13 -7.32
C THR A 138 6.33 5.49 -6.92
N ARG A 139 6.99 6.20 -7.83
CA ARG A 139 7.48 7.57 -7.59
C ARG A 139 6.32 8.54 -7.31
N THR A 140 5.22 8.41 -8.04
CA THR A 140 3.98 9.20 -7.86
C THR A 140 3.35 8.91 -6.49
N ALA A 141 3.29 7.64 -6.06
CA ALA A 141 2.84 7.28 -4.72
C ALA A 141 3.71 7.91 -3.62
N TRP A 142 5.03 7.78 -3.76
CA TRP A 142 5.97 8.29 -2.75
C TRP A 142 5.98 9.80 -2.67
N ALA A 143 5.86 10.51 -3.80
CA ALA A 143 5.76 11.97 -3.80
C ALA A 143 4.51 12.45 -3.04
N ALA A 144 3.40 11.73 -3.15
CA ALA A 144 2.14 12.03 -2.45
C ALA A 144 2.12 11.59 -0.97
N SER A 145 3.18 10.91 -0.47
CA SER A 145 3.17 10.28 0.86
C SER A 145 3.96 11.07 1.91
N ASP A 146 3.52 10.95 3.17
CA ASP A 146 4.28 11.37 4.34
C ASP A 146 5.26 10.28 4.77
N ARG A 147 4.83 9.01 4.64
CA ARG A 147 5.59 7.83 5.05
C ARG A 147 5.55 6.73 3.98
N VAL A 148 6.63 5.96 3.91
CA VAL A 148 6.70 4.72 3.12
C VAL A 148 7.09 3.57 4.02
N THR A 149 6.35 2.47 3.96
CA THR A 149 6.79 1.19 4.51
C THR A 149 7.19 0.24 3.39
N VAL A 150 8.29 -0.47 3.58
CA VAL A 150 8.82 -1.45 2.64
C VAL A 150 8.46 -2.84 3.12
N VAL A 151 7.69 -3.58 2.33
CA VAL A 151 7.34 -4.98 2.64
C VAL A 151 8.36 -5.91 1.99
N THR A 152 8.88 -6.85 2.76
CA THR A 152 9.80 -7.90 2.29
C THR A 152 9.48 -9.25 2.92
N GLU A 153 10.00 -10.32 2.35
CA GLU A 153 10.02 -11.67 2.95
C GLU A 153 11.41 -11.95 3.52
N PRO A 154 11.56 -12.87 4.50
CA PRO A 154 12.87 -13.25 5.03
C PRO A 154 13.58 -14.21 4.07
N GLY A 155 14.18 -13.67 3.01
CA GLY A 155 14.87 -14.43 1.98
C GLY A 155 16.21 -13.81 1.58
N LEU A 156 17.03 -14.55 0.83
CA LEU A 156 18.40 -14.18 0.43
C LEU A 156 18.50 -12.77 -0.17
N PHE A 157 17.53 -12.37 -1.00
CA PHE A 157 17.58 -11.08 -1.69
C PHE A 157 16.87 -9.95 -0.94
N SER A 158 16.36 -10.22 0.27
CA SER A 158 15.54 -9.25 1.03
C SER A 158 16.35 -8.05 1.49
N VAL A 159 17.56 -8.27 1.96
CA VAL A 159 18.47 -7.22 2.43
C VAL A 159 18.79 -6.25 1.29
N ALA A 160 19.20 -6.78 0.12
CA ALA A 160 19.52 -5.96 -1.04
C ALA A 160 18.29 -5.22 -1.60
N ALA A 161 17.11 -5.85 -1.55
CA ALA A 161 15.87 -5.20 -1.97
C ALA A 161 15.47 -4.06 -1.03
N ALA A 162 15.59 -4.28 0.28
CA ALA A 162 15.33 -3.24 1.29
C ALA A 162 16.30 -2.06 1.16
N ASP A 163 17.59 -2.32 0.99
CA ASP A 163 18.60 -1.28 0.78
C ASP A 163 18.28 -0.42 -0.46
N ARG A 164 17.99 -1.07 -1.60
CA ARG A 164 17.61 -0.34 -2.81
C ARG A 164 16.36 0.53 -2.61
N ALA A 165 15.36 -0.01 -1.91
CA ALA A 165 14.13 0.74 -1.62
C ALA A 165 14.42 1.96 -0.73
N LEU A 166 15.18 1.80 0.35
CA LEU A 166 15.51 2.89 1.27
C LEU A 166 16.36 3.98 0.58
N ARG A 167 17.31 3.60 -0.28
CA ARG A 167 18.08 4.58 -1.08
C ARG A 167 17.19 5.35 -2.03
N ALA A 168 16.27 4.68 -2.73
CA ALA A 168 15.35 5.34 -3.65
C ALA A 168 14.36 6.27 -2.91
N ILE A 169 13.89 5.89 -1.70
CA ILE A 169 13.08 6.77 -0.84
C ILE A 169 13.88 8.04 -0.49
N GLU A 170 15.14 7.89 -0.13
CA GLU A 170 16.02 9.02 0.21
C GLU A 170 16.26 9.94 -1.01
N GLU A 171 16.41 9.39 -2.21
CA GLU A 171 16.54 10.17 -3.46
C GLU A 171 15.27 11.00 -3.72
N ILE A 172 14.08 10.39 -3.59
CA ILE A 172 12.81 11.10 -3.73
C ILE A 172 12.67 12.18 -2.64
N ARG A 173 13.03 11.87 -1.41
CA ARG A 173 12.99 12.82 -0.30
C ARG A 173 13.84 14.06 -0.57
N ARG A 174 15.07 13.88 -1.05
CA ARG A 174 15.99 14.99 -1.33
C ARG A 174 15.61 15.78 -2.56
N GLY A 175 15.15 15.12 -3.60
CA GLY A 175 14.95 15.73 -4.92
C GLY A 175 13.54 16.24 -5.19
N LEU A 176 12.52 15.63 -4.57
CA LEU A 176 11.12 15.87 -4.91
C LEU A 176 10.22 16.16 -3.72
N SER A 177 10.22 15.34 -2.67
CA SER A 177 9.27 15.43 -1.56
C SER A 177 10.00 15.42 -0.20
N PRO A 178 10.44 16.56 0.33
CA PRO A 178 11.20 16.63 1.59
C PRO A 178 10.43 16.10 2.82
N ARG A 179 9.11 16.07 2.76
CA ARG A 179 8.25 15.50 3.84
C ARG A 179 8.28 13.99 3.91
N LEU A 180 8.61 13.31 2.79
CA LEU A 180 8.65 11.86 2.72
C LEU A 180 9.69 11.29 3.68
N GLN A 181 9.29 10.29 4.49
CA GLN A 181 10.24 9.57 5.35
C GLN A 181 9.96 8.08 5.32
N PRO A 182 11.00 7.22 5.46
CA PRO A 182 10.77 5.81 5.67
C PRO A 182 10.08 5.59 7.03
N LEU A 183 8.98 4.84 7.04
CA LEU A 183 8.38 4.34 8.27
C LEU A 183 9.16 3.13 8.79
N GLY A 184 9.55 2.24 7.89
CA GLY A 184 10.33 1.07 8.20
C GLY A 184 10.09 -0.11 7.25
N ILE A 185 10.70 -1.24 7.60
CA ILE A 185 10.64 -2.49 6.86
C ILE A 185 9.72 -3.46 7.60
N ILE A 186 8.66 -3.91 6.94
CA ILE A 186 7.77 -4.99 7.40
C ILE A 186 8.29 -6.31 6.84
N VAL A 187 8.70 -7.22 7.74
CA VAL A 187 9.07 -8.58 7.35
C VAL A 187 7.82 -9.46 7.42
N ASN A 188 7.36 -9.89 6.26
CA ASN A 188 6.12 -10.65 6.07
C ASN A 188 6.39 -12.14 5.81
N ARG A 189 5.37 -12.98 5.96
CA ARG A 189 5.42 -14.45 5.73
C ARG A 189 6.52 -15.16 6.51
N VAL A 190 6.69 -14.75 7.75
CA VAL A 190 7.70 -15.36 8.62
C VAL A 190 7.24 -16.73 9.10
N ARG A 191 8.07 -17.74 8.87
CA ARG A 191 7.94 -19.06 9.50
C ARG A 191 8.85 -19.07 10.72
N ILE A 192 8.26 -18.98 11.90
CA ILE A 192 8.98 -18.80 13.17
C ILE A 192 10.01 -19.91 13.42
N GLN A 193 9.71 -21.14 13.00
CA GLN A 193 10.58 -22.30 13.18
C GLN A 193 11.71 -22.40 12.13
N SER A 194 11.71 -21.55 11.09
CA SER A 194 12.74 -21.57 10.05
C SER A 194 14.01 -20.87 10.50
N LEU A 195 15.11 -21.59 10.64
CA LEU A 195 16.42 -21.04 10.94
C LEU A 195 16.88 -20.04 9.87
N GLU A 196 16.60 -20.30 8.61
CA GLU A 196 16.89 -19.38 7.50
C GLU A 196 16.16 -18.05 7.70
N HIS A 197 14.84 -18.08 8.02
CA HIS A 197 14.09 -16.85 8.29
C HIS A 197 14.64 -16.08 9.48
N GLN A 198 14.99 -16.77 10.57
CA GLN A 198 15.60 -16.13 11.75
C GLN A 198 16.94 -15.47 11.39
N PHE A 199 17.78 -16.16 10.62
CA PHE A 199 19.05 -15.62 10.14
C PHE A 199 18.86 -14.37 9.29
N ARG A 200 17.92 -14.39 8.30
CA ARG A 200 17.64 -13.22 7.43
C ARG A 200 17.03 -12.05 8.18
N ILE A 201 16.19 -12.31 9.18
CA ILE A 201 15.64 -11.26 10.03
C ILE A 201 16.74 -10.61 10.87
N LYS A 202 17.67 -11.43 11.39
CA LYS A 202 18.83 -10.91 12.12
C LYS A 202 19.70 -10.03 11.21
N GLU A 203 20.02 -10.49 10.01
CA GLU A 203 20.79 -9.73 9.00
C GLU A 203 20.13 -8.39 8.67
N LEU A 204 18.79 -8.37 8.45
CA LEU A 204 18.04 -7.13 8.27
C LEU A 204 18.17 -6.20 9.47
N ARG A 205 18.05 -6.72 10.70
CA ARG A 205 18.17 -5.92 11.93
C ARG A 205 19.58 -5.38 12.14
N ASP A 206 20.59 -6.19 11.87
CA ASP A 206 21.99 -5.78 12.00
C ASP A 206 22.31 -4.62 11.03
N MET A 207 21.69 -4.61 9.83
CA MET A 207 21.91 -3.58 8.80
C MET A 207 21.05 -2.34 8.97
N PHE A 208 19.75 -2.49 9.28
CA PHE A 208 18.79 -1.40 9.28
C PHE A 208 18.28 -1.00 10.66
N GLY A 209 18.69 -1.71 11.70
CA GLY A 209 18.38 -1.38 13.09
C GLY A 209 16.88 -1.19 13.34
N PRO A 210 16.50 -0.04 13.94
CA PRO A 210 15.11 0.25 14.32
C PRO A 210 14.15 0.41 13.14
N LEU A 211 14.65 0.52 11.90
CA LEU A 211 13.80 0.54 10.72
C LEU A 211 13.15 -0.84 10.45
N VAL A 212 13.67 -1.94 11.01
CA VAL A 212 12.99 -3.23 10.92
C VAL A 212 11.89 -3.29 11.95
N LEU A 213 10.65 -3.14 11.49
CA LEU A 213 9.47 -3.04 12.35
C LEU A 213 9.18 -4.35 13.07
N SER A 214 8.62 -4.23 14.27
CA SER A 214 8.20 -5.37 15.10
C SER A 214 6.73 -5.19 15.50
N PRO A 215 5.98 -6.30 15.65
CA PRO A 215 6.37 -7.68 15.38
C PRO A 215 6.48 -7.97 13.87
N GLN A 216 7.21 -9.02 13.50
CA GLN A 216 7.17 -9.56 12.15
C GLN A 216 5.82 -10.22 11.89
N LEU A 217 5.36 -10.22 10.63
CA LEU A 217 4.10 -10.81 10.25
C LEU A 217 4.29 -12.29 9.91
N PRO A 218 3.67 -13.21 10.66
CA PRO A 218 3.79 -14.64 10.39
C PRO A 218 3.03 -15.04 9.13
N GLU A 219 3.45 -16.12 8.51
CA GLU A 219 2.66 -16.78 7.47
C GLU A 219 1.41 -17.40 8.10
N ARG A 220 0.20 -16.98 7.63
CA ARG A 220 -1.09 -17.42 8.15
C ARG A 220 -2.07 -17.71 7.02
N THR A 221 -2.71 -18.85 7.05
CA THR A 221 -3.77 -19.23 6.11
C THR A 221 -5.03 -18.38 6.28
N SER A 222 -5.31 -17.94 7.50
CA SER A 222 -6.43 -17.03 7.81
C SER A 222 -6.38 -15.71 7.03
N LEU A 223 -5.18 -15.19 6.72
CA LEU A 223 -5.02 -14.00 5.88
C LEU A 223 -5.53 -14.25 4.45
N GLN A 224 -5.14 -15.38 3.86
CA GLN A 224 -5.57 -15.76 2.51
C GLN A 224 -7.08 -16.04 2.46
N GLN A 225 -7.62 -16.68 3.51
CA GLN A 225 -9.06 -16.96 3.60
C GLN A 225 -9.88 -15.67 3.72
N ALA A 226 -9.46 -14.71 4.56
CA ALA A 226 -10.13 -13.42 4.70
C ALA A 226 -10.11 -12.64 3.37
N GLN A 227 -8.96 -12.63 2.67
CA GLN A 227 -8.81 -12.01 1.35
C GLN A 227 -9.72 -12.70 0.31
N GLY A 228 -9.70 -14.03 0.24
CA GLY A 228 -10.56 -14.78 -0.69
C GLY A 228 -12.05 -14.58 -0.45
N ALA A 229 -12.44 -14.28 0.80
CA ALA A 229 -13.81 -13.93 1.17
C ALA A 229 -14.13 -12.43 1.05
N ALA A 230 -13.17 -11.60 0.64
CA ALA A 230 -13.26 -10.14 0.59
C ALA A 230 -13.79 -9.55 1.93
N LYS A 231 -13.25 -10.01 3.07
CA LYS A 231 -13.64 -9.56 4.41
C LYS A 231 -12.48 -8.90 5.14
N PRO A 232 -12.76 -7.89 5.98
CA PRO A 232 -11.73 -7.27 6.80
C PRO A 232 -11.18 -8.28 7.82
N LEU A 233 -9.87 -8.27 8.01
CA LEU A 233 -9.16 -9.24 8.84
C LEU A 233 -9.61 -9.23 10.31
N HIS A 234 -9.90 -8.06 10.88
CA HIS A 234 -10.29 -7.93 12.31
C HIS A 234 -11.64 -8.59 12.66
N VAL A 235 -12.48 -8.91 11.67
CA VAL A 235 -13.74 -9.64 11.87
C VAL A 235 -13.69 -11.07 11.35
N TRP A 236 -12.57 -11.48 10.74
CA TRP A 236 -12.40 -12.84 10.29
C TRP A 236 -12.12 -13.76 11.49
N PRO A 237 -12.82 -14.89 11.62
CA PRO A 237 -12.55 -15.81 12.71
C PRO A 237 -11.09 -16.23 12.69
N GLY A 238 -10.33 -15.90 13.76
CA GLY A 238 -8.96 -16.38 13.91
C GLY A 238 -8.91 -17.89 13.97
N GLU A 239 -7.80 -18.48 13.54
CA GLU A 239 -7.48 -19.84 13.94
C GLU A 239 -7.43 -19.82 15.47
N SER A 240 -8.31 -20.56 16.14
CA SER A 240 -8.25 -20.77 17.58
C SER A 240 -6.84 -21.28 17.88
N ALA A 241 -6.15 -20.58 18.76
CA ALA A 241 -4.81 -20.93 19.23
C ALA A 241 -4.81 -22.28 19.93
#